data_600cce4c5054c1ea67a83a8c541fb4cb
#
_entry.id   600cce4c5054c1ea67a83a8c541fb4cb
#
_cell.length_a   1.000
_cell.length_b   1.000
_cell.length_c   1.000
_cell.angle_alpha   90.00
_cell.angle_beta   90.00
_cell.angle_gamma   90.00
#
_symmetry.space_group_name_H-M   'P 1'
#
loop_
_entity.id
_entity.type
_entity.pdbx_description
1 polymer ?
#
loop_
_entity_poly.entity_id
_entity_poly.type
_entity_poly.pdbx_seq_one_letter_code
_entity_poly.pdbx_strand_id
1 'polypeptide(L)'
;KAARDRGVKLRQTYRRIAKRAAIMVSRYAHAKQFRRMRKSLKQLRTWLGRVIRDVRRKVADPDPALTTLLQLCEQLQAQQPTDKKKLYSLHEPETQCISKGKAQKRYEFGQKISITTTNRGNWIVDALLCENNPYDGHTLAKAIQSTQANTGVKVAAAYVDKGYRGHDYR
;
A
#
# COMPACT_ATOMS: atom_id res chain seq x y z
N LYS A 1 12.23 -13.66 -9.40
CA LYS A 1 12.44 -14.58 -8.27
C LYS A 1 11.40 -15.67 -8.31
N ALA A 2 10.10 -15.41 -8.15
CA ALA A 2 9.03 -16.39 -8.10
C ALA A 2 9.06 -17.44 -9.23
N ALA A 3 9.31 -17.03 -10.47
CA ALA A 3 9.44 -17.94 -11.62
C ALA A 3 10.68 -18.85 -11.49
N ARG A 4 11.83 -18.28 -11.09
CA ARG A 4 13.07 -19.06 -10.90
C ARG A 4 12.93 -20.09 -9.77
N ASP A 5 12.31 -19.72 -8.66
CA ASP A 5 12.13 -20.59 -7.51
C ASP A 5 11.21 -21.79 -7.84
N ARG A 6 10.47 -21.70 -8.95
CA ARG A 6 9.63 -22.77 -9.56
C ARG A 6 10.26 -23.44 -10.78
N GLY A 7 11.57 -23.26 -10.99
CA GLY A 7 12.29 -23.84 -12.12
C GLY A 7 11.93 -23.27 -13.50
N VAL A 8 11.16 -22.20 -13.58
CA VAL A 8 10.72 -21.61 -14.85
C VAL A 8 11.86 -20.79 -15.47
N LYS A 9 12.39 -21.27 -16.57
CA LYS A 9 13.41 -20.57 -17.36
C LYS A 9 12.76 -19.46 -18.18
N LEU A 10 12.92 -18.21 -17.75
CA LEU A 10 12.42 -17.05 -18.49
C LEU A 10 13.27 -16.79 -19.73
N ARG A 11 12.62 -16.38 -20.84
CA ARG A 11 13.30 -15.93 -22.06
C ARG A 11 14.20 -14.72 -21.77
N GLN A 12 13.75 -13.80 -20.93
CA GLN A 12 14.51 -12.64 -20.50
C GLN A 12 14.03 -12.16 -19.11
N THR A 13 14.94 -11.88 -18.19
CA THR A 13 14.59 -11.47 -16.82
C THR A 13 14.48 -9.95 -16.63
N TYR A 14 15.10 -9.18 -17.51
CA TYR A 14 15.22 -7.70 -17.40
C TYR A 14 15.78 -7.17 -16.08
N ARG A 15 16.21 -8.04 -15.14
CA ARG A 15 16.52 -7.71 -13.74
C ARG A 15 17.50 -6.53 -13.63
N ARG A 16 18.62 -6.55 -14.37
CA ARG A 16 19.65 -5.51 -14.29
C ARG A 16 19.19 -4.21 -14.90
N ILE A 17 18.62 -4.25 -16.10
CA ILE A 17 18.20 -3.04 -16.82
C ILE A 17 16.95 -2.42 -16.21
N ALA A 18 16.01 -3.20 -15.65
CA ALA A 18 14.85 -2.69 -14.95
C ALA A 18 15.25 -1.97 -13.67
N LYS A 19 16.19 -2.51 -12.88
CA LYS A 19 16.72 -1.82 -11.69
C LYS A 19 17.32 -0.45 -12.05
N ARG A 20 18.14 -0.41 -13.12
CA ARG A 20 18.73 0.84 -13.62
C ARG A 20 17.65 1.83 -14.09
N ALA A 21 16.66 1.38 -14.83
CA ALA A 21 15.55 2.22 -15.29
C ALA A 21 14.72 2.77 -14.12
N ALA A 22 14.47 1.97 -13.07
CA ALA A 22 13.77 2.42 -11.86
C ALA A 22 14.53 3.55 -11.15
N ILE A 23 15.86 3.43 -11.00
CA ILE A 23 16.71 4.50 -10.45
C ILE A 23 16.59 5.76 -11.31
N MET A 24 16.60 5.63 -12.65
CA MET A 24 16.46 6.79 -13.54
C MET A 24 15.09 7.45 -13.44
N VAL A 25 14.01 6.69 -13.20
CA VAL A 25 12.67 7.26 -12.93
C VAL A 25 12.72 8.20 -11.72
N SER A 26 13.30 7.75 -10.61
CA SER A 26 13.44 8.57 -9.40
C SER A 26 14.27 9.83 -9.65
N ARG A 27 15.42 9.70 -10.30
CA ARG A 27 16.29 10.83 -10.64
C ARG A 27 15.61 11.88 -11.52
N TYR A 28 14.90 11.41 -12.58
CA TYR A 28 14.15 12.31 -13.45
C TYR A 28 12.95 12.97 -12.77
N ALA A 29 12.28 12.25 -11.85
CA ALA A 29 11.21 12.82 -11.03
C ALA A 29 11.74 13.97 -10.16
N HIS A 30 12.85 13.72 -9.43
CA HIS A 30 13.49 14.70 -8.58
C HIS A 30 13.95 15.94 -9.38
N ALA A 31 14.55 15.73 -10.54
CA ALA A 31 14.98 16.80 -11.47
C ALA A 31 13.83 17.45 -12.26
N LYS A 32 12.56 17.10 -11.96
CA LYS A 32 11.35 17.58 -12.66
C LYS A 32 11.35 17.32 -14.18
N GLN A 33 12.15 16.38 -14.66
CA GLN A 33 12.24 15.98 -16.08
C GLN A 33 11.16 14.94 -16.43
N PHE A 34 9.89 15.32 -16.31
CA PHE A 34 8.75 14.41 -16.40
C PHE A 34 8.63 13.66 -17.74
N ARG A 35 9.06 14.26 -18.85
CA ARG A 35 9.06 13.58 -20.16
C ARG A 35 10.00 12.35 -20.16
N ARG A 36 11.22 12.51 -19.62
CA ARG A 36 12.21 11.42 -19.49
C ARG A 36 11.74 10.37 -18.49
N MET A 37 11.18 10.81 -17.36
CA MET A 37 10.58 9.93 -16.36
C MET A 37 9.50 9.03 -16.99
N ARG A 38 8.53 9.61 -17.72
CA ARG A 38 7.47 8.85 -18.39
C ARG A 38 8.00 7.85 -19.41
N LYS A 39 9.06 8.19 -20.16
CA LYS A 39 9.72 7.26 -21.10
C LYS A 39 10.29 6.04 -20.36
N SER A 40 10.99 6.25 -19.25
CA SER A 40 11.53 5.15 -18.41
C SER A 40 10.44 4.31 -17.76
N LEU A 41 9.36 4.92 -17.28
CA LEU A 41 8.18 4.21 -16.76
C LEU A 41 7.52 3.34 -17.84
N LYS A 42 7.35 3.86 -19.06
CA LYS A 42 6.80 3.10 -20.19
C LYS A 42 7.66 1.87 -20.50
N GLN A 43 8.99 2.00 -20.46
CA GLN A 43 9.90 0.87 -20.64
C GLN A 43 9.71 -0.20 -19.55
N LEU A 44 9.65 0.22 -18.28
CA LEU A 44 9.42 -0.70 -17.16
C LEU A 44 8.09 -1.47 -17.31
N ARG A 45 7.01 -0.78 -17.67
CA ARG A 45 5.71 -1.40 -17.94
C ARG A 45 5.78 -2.41 -19.11
N THR A 46 6.49 -2.06 -20.17
CA THR A 46 6.69 -2.96 -21.32
C THR A 46 7.43 -4.23 -20.91
N TRP A 47 8.51 -4.10 -20.14
CA TRP A 47 9.29 -5.25 -19.67
C TRP A 47 8.49 -6.13 -18.70
N LEU A 48 7.75 -5.51 -17.77
CA LEU A 48 6.84 -6.23 -16.88
C LEU A 48 5.85 -7.07 -17.67
N GLY A 49 5.15 -6.48 -18.64
CA GLY A 49 4.20 -7.22 -19.47
C GLY A 49 4.83 -8.35 -20.29
N ARG A 50 6.08 -8.19 -20.75
CA ARG A 50 6.81 -9.28 -21.42
C ARG A 50 7.09 -10.45 -20.47
N VAL A 51 7.48 -10.17 -19.24
CA VAL A 51 7.71 -11.19 -18.20
C VAL A 51 6.42 -11.90 -17.84
N ILE A 52 5.33 -11.16 -17.59
CA ILE A 52 4.02 -11.74 -17.29
C ILE A 52 3.60 -12.72 -18.37
N ARG A 53 3.62 -12.29 -19.64
CA ARG A 53 3.25 -13.16 -20.79
C ARG A 53 4.16 -14.38 -20.93
N ASP A 54 5.45 -14.25 -20.64
CA ASP A 54 6.38 -15.38 -20.70
C ASP A 54 6.11 -16.41 -19.60
N VAL A 55 5.82 -15.97 -18.39
CA VAL A 55 5.42 -16.84 -17.26
C VAL A 55 4.10 -17.55 -17.58
N ARG A 56 3.07 -16.81 -18.00
CA ARG A 56 1.76 -17.39 -18.32
C ARG A 56 1.83 -18.47 -19.42
N ARG A 57 2.70 -18.31 -20.42
CA ARG A 57 2.88 -19.32 -21.47
C ARG A 57 3.60 -20.57 -20.99
N LYS A 58 4.42 -20.47 -19.94
CA LYS A 58 5.28 -21.58 -19.48
C LYS A 58 4.71 -22.29 -18.27
N VAL A 59 3.74 -21.70 -17.58
CA VAL A 59 3.08 -22.26 -16.40
C VAL A 59 1.60 -22.37 -16.73
N ALA A 60 1.19 -23.56 -17.14
CA ALA A 60 -0.22 -23.80 -17.49
C ALA A 60 -1.11 -23.79 -16.25
N ASP A 61 -0.62 -24.36 -15.15
CA ASP A 61 -1.33 -24.42 -13.87
C ASP A 61 -0.47 -23.77 -12.77
N PRO A 62 -0.60 -22.43 -12.56
CA PRO A 62 0.14 -21.73 -11.54
C PRO A 62 -0.49 -21.98 -10.16
N ASP A 63 0.35 -22.23 -9.16
CA ASP A 63 -0.09 -22.32 -7.77
C ASP A 63 -0.76 -20.99 -7.30
N PRO A 64 -1.56 -21.03 -6.20
CA PRO A 64 -2.30 -19.86 -5.74
C PRO A 64 -1.42 -18.61 -5.49
N ALA A 65 -0.21 -18.80 -4.95
CA ALA A 65 0.71 -17.70 -4.67
C ALA A 65 1.23 -17.04 -5.96
N LEU A 66 1.55 -17.84 -6.99
CA LEU A 66 1.96 -17.32 -8.28
C LEU A 66 0.79 -16.65 -9.00
N THR A 67 -0.40 -17.22 -8.91
CA THR A 67 -1.63 -16.65 -9.48
C THR A 67 -1.91 -15.25 -8.89
N THR A 68 -1.90 -15.11 -7.57
CA THR A 68 -2.07 -13.84 -6.88
C THR A 68 -1.02 -12.82 -7.29
N LEU A 69 0.26 -13.24 -7.33
CA LEU A 69 1.35 -12.35 -7.76
C LEU A 69 1.19 -11.88 -9.21
N LEU A 70 0.76 -12.75 -10.12
CA LEU A 70 0.52 -12.39 -11.53
C LEU A 70 -0.63 -11.40 -11.63
N GLN A 71 -1.74 -11.60 -10.89
CA GLN A 71 -2.87 -10.67 -10.85
C GLN A 71 -2.44 -9.27 -10.35
N LEU A 72 -1.67 -9.20 -9.27
CA LEU A 72 -1.13 -7.94 -8.77
C LEU A 72 -0.20 -7.25 -9.79
N CYS A 73 0.64 -8.02 -10.47
CA CYS A 73 1.52 -7.49 -11.52
C CYS A 73 0.73 -6.98 -12.74
N GLU A 74 -0.35 -7.65 -13.12
CA GLU A 74 -1.26 -7.23 -14.19
C GLU A 74 -2.02 -5.96 -13.80
N GLN A 75 -2.52 -5.88 -12.58
CA GLN A 75 -3.14 -4.68 -12.03
C GLN A 75 -2.15 -3.50 -12.07
N LEU A 76 -0.92 -3.68 -11.58
CA LEU A 76 0.13 -2.65 -11.61
C LEU A 76 0.45 -2.21 -13.05
N GLN A 77 0.46 -3.15 -14.00
CA GLN A 77 0.70 -2.84 -15.40
C GLN A 77 -0.44 -2.04 -16.03
N ALA A 78 -1.69 -2.38 -15.70
CA ALA A 78 -2.89 -1.77 -16.29
C ALA A 78 -3.20 -0.39 -15.69
N GLN A 79 -2.94 -0.19 -14.39
CA GLN A 79 -3.40 0.99 -13.67
C GLN A 79 -2.94 2.32 -14.27
N GLN A 80 -3.83 3.31 -14.21
CA GLN A 80 -3.61 4.66 -14.69
C GLN A 80 -3.52 5.66 -13.51
N PRO A 81 -2.93 6.86 -13.72
CA PRO A 81 -2.86 7.90 -12.69
C PRO A 81 -4.25 8.34 -12.16
N THR A 82 -5.28 8.22 -13.00
CA THR A 82 -6.67 8.63 -12.70
C THR A 82 -7.48 7.57 -11.97
N ASP A 83 -6.98 6.32 -11.87
CA ASP A 83 -7.74 5.24 -11.22
C ASP A 83 -7.96 5.55 -9.74
N LYS A 84 -9.19 5.28 -9.26
CA LYS A 84 -9.56 5.48 -7.85
C LYS A 84 -8.90 4.42 -6.95
N LYS A 85 -8.87 3.16 -7.39
CA LYS A 85 -8.25 2.05 -6.67
C LYS A 85 -6.91 1.70 -7.34
N LYS A 86 -5.81 2.07 -6.70
CA LYS A 86 -4.44 1.82 -7.18
C LYS A 86 -3.70 0.89 -6.24
N LEU A 87 -2.86 0.04 -6.83
CA LEU A 87 -1.88 -0.74 -6.10
C LEU A 87 -0.63 0.13 -5.88
N TYR A 88 -0.33 0.44 -4.63
CA TYR A 88 0.83 1.25 -4.25
C TYR A 88 2.03 0.41 -3.83
N SER A 89 1.81 -0.81 -3.31
CA SER A 89 2.85 -1.76 -2.93
C SER A 89 2.48 -3.16 -3.41
N LEU A 90 3.47 -3.90 -3.95
CA LEU A 90 3.30 -5.33 -4.29
C LEU A 90 3.47 -6.25 -3.07
N HIS A 91 4.18 -5.78 -2.05
CA HIS A 91 4.43 -6.53 -0.82
C HIS A 91 3.30 -6.36 0.19
N GLU A 92 2.63 -5.23 0.14
CA GLU A 92 1.52 -4.83 1.00
C GLU A 92 0.41 -4.25 0.11
N PRO A 93 -0.37 -5.11 -0.58
CA PRO A 93 -1.40 -4.66 -1.53
C PRO A 93 -2.48 -3.75 -0.93
N GLU A 94 -2.71 -3.88 0.38
CA GLU A 94 -3.63 -3.08 1.20
C GLU A 94 -3.12 -1.65 1.49
N THR A 95 -1.87 -1.34 1.14
CA THR A 95 -1.31 0.01 1.29
C THR A 95 -2.18 1.06 0.61
N GLN A 96 -2.54 2.09 1.35
CA GLN A 96 -3.36 3.20 0.87
C GLN A 96 -2.53 4.48 0.71
N CYS A 97 -3.03 5.40 -0.11
CA CYS A 97 -2.49 6.74 -0.25
C CYS A 97 -3.32 7.70 0.61
N ILE A 98 -2.71 8.23 1.65
CA ILE A 98 -3.34 9.12 2.63
C ILE A 98 -2.92 10.55 2.35
N SER A 99 -3.89 11.44 2.07
CA SER A 99 -3.62 12.86 1.89
C SER A 99 -3.55 13.54 3.26
N LYS A 100 -2.44 14.19 3.56
CA LYS A 100 -2.23 14.88 4.85
C LYS A 100 -2.48 16.39 4.81
N GLY A 101 -2.79 16.96 3.64
CA GLY A 101 -2.99 18.40 3.51
C GLY A 101 -1.74 19.26 3.78
N LYS A 102 -0.58 18.66 4.03
CA LYS A 102 0.68 19.36 4.31
C LYS A 102 1.38 19.74 3.01
N ALA A 103 1.85 21.00 2.90
CA ALA A 103 2.51 21.50 1.70
C ALA A 103 3.75 20.70 1.29
N GLN A 104 4.58 20.28 2.25
CA GLN A 104 5.83 19.57 1.99
C GLN A 104 5.67 18.06 1.77
N LYS A 105 4.76 17.40 2.51
CA LYS A 105 4.45 15.97 2.37
C LYS A 105 2.95 15.82 2.17
N ARG A 106 2.52 15.98 0.93
CA ARG A 106 1.11 15.92 0.58
C ARG A 106 0.49 14.54 0.77
N TYR A 107 1.28 13.48 0.55
CA TYR A 107 0.80 12.10 0.60
C TYR A 107 1.69 11.26 1.50
N GLU A 108 1.06 10.38 2.27
CA GLU A 108 1.69 9.29 3.00
C GLU A 108 1.11 7.96 2.49
N PHE A 109 1.93 6.89 2.56
CA PHE A 109 1.51 5.57 2.11
C PHE A 109 1.57 4.61 3.28
N GLY A 110 0.53 3.83 3.47
CA GLY A 110 0.39 2.88 4.57
C GLY A 110 -1.06 2.59 4.90
N GLN A 111 -1.27 2.00 6.07
CA GLN A 111 -2.59 1.79 6.65
C GLN A 111 -2.73 2.69 7.88
N LYS A 112 -3.97 3.08 8.18
CA LYS A 112 -4.29 3.85 9.37
C LYS A 112 -4.49 2.92 10.55
N ILE A 113 -3.84 3.23 11.67
CA ILE A 113 -3.99 2.51 12.92
C ILE A 113 -4.47 3.51 13.98
N SER A 114 -5.51 3.13 14.72
CA SER A 114 -5.92 3.81 15.94
C SER A 114 -5.24 3.14 17.13
N ILE A 115 -4.45 3.90 17.89
CA ILE A 115 -3.74 3.39 19.06
C ILE A 115 -4.39 4.01 20.30
N THR A 116 -4.78 3.16 21.25
CA THR A 116 -5.31 3.57 22.55
C THR A 116 -4.25 3.39 23.63
N THR A 117 -4.05 4.45 24.40
CA THR A 117 -3.12 4.42 25.54
C THR A 117 -3.83 4.78 26.84
N THR A 118 -3.27 4.34 27.97
CA THR A 118 -3.76 4.78 29.28
C THR A 118 -3.44 6.27 29.51
N ASN A 119 -4.35 7.00 30.16
CA ASN A 119 -4.14 8.41 30.50
C ASN A 119 -2.95 8.64 31.46
N ARG A 120 -2.69 7.68 32.34
CA ARG A 120 -1.51 7.70 33.22
C ARG A 120 -0.53 6.63 32.75
N GLY A 121 0.72 7.01 32.50
CA GLY A 121 1.80 6.10 32.09
C GLY A 121 1.89 5.81 30.61
N ASN A 122 0.93 6.25 29.78
CA ASN A 122 0.93 6.10 28.31
C ASN A 122 1.16 4.64 27.82
N TRP A 123 0.67 3.65 28.57
CA TRP A 123 0.74 2.26 28.15
C TRP A 123 -0.20 2.01 26.98
N ILE A 124 0.29 1.40 25.91
CA ILE A 124 -0.56 0.97 24.80
C ILE A 124 -1.42 -0.20 25.28
N VAL A 125 -2.73 -0.03 25.23
CA VAL A 125 -3.71 -1.05 25.67
C VAL A 125 -4.51 -1.62 24.51
N ASP A 126 -4.51 -0.92 23.36
CA ASP A 126 -5.17 -1.42 22.14
C ASP A 126 -4.57 -0.80 20.88
N ALA A 127 -4.66 -1.54 19.76
CA ALA A 127 -4.25 -1.10 18.44
C ALA A 127 -5.25 -1.62 17.40
N LEU A 128 -6.07 -0.75 16.86
CA LEU A 128 -7.10 -1.08 15.88
C LEU A 128 -6.66 -0.68 14.47
N LEU A 129 -6.57 -1.66 13.57
CA LEU A 129 -6.35 -1.40 12.16
C LEU A 129 -7.62 -0.83 11.52
N CYS A 130 -7.51 0.34 10.88
CA CYS A 130 -8.64 1.02 10.25
C CYS A 130 -8.70 0.69 8.76
N GLU A 131 -9.81 0.15 8.31
CA GLU A 131 -10.05 -0.10 6.89
C GLU A 131 -10.35 1.19 6.13
N ASN A 132 -9.82 1.30 4.90
CA ASN A 132 -10.16 2.37 3.97
C ASN A 132 -9.91 3.80 4.42
N ASN A 133 -8.96 4.05 5.32
CA ASN A 133 -8.57 5.38 5.80
C ASN A 133 -9.78 6.26 6.20
N PRO A 134 -10.61 5.83 7.16
CA PRO A 134 -11.79 6.57 7.59
C PRO A 134 -11.39 7.91 8.22
N TYR A 135 -12.34 8.84 8.31
CA TYR A 135 -12.21 10.04 9.11
C TYR A 135 -11.98 9.67 10.60
N ASP A 136 -11.11 10.41 11.30
CA ASP A 136 -10.70 10.06 12.68
C ASP A 136 -11.90 9.91 13.62
N GLY A 137 -12.86 10.82 13.55
CA GLY A 137 -14.08 10.76 14.36
C GLY A 137 -14.88 9.45 14.21
N HIS A 138 -14.89 8.88 13.01
CA HIS A 138 -15.60 7.60 12.75
C HIS A 138 -14.86 6.36 13.28
N THR A 139 -13.64 6.52 13.77
CA THR A 139 -12.89 5.41 14.39
C THR A 139 -13.10 5.31 15.89
N LEU A 140 -13.62 6.38 16.53
CA LEU A 140 -13.68 6.49 18.00
C LEU A 140 -14.52 5.39 18.64
N ALA A 141 -15.73 5.15 18.14
CA ALA A 141 -16.63 4.12 18.68
C ALA A 141 -15.99 2.73 18.62
N LYS A 142 -15.41 2.38 17.48
CA LYS A 142 -14.74 1.09 17.29
C LYS A 142 -13.49 0.95 18.17
N ALA A 143 -12.71 2.02 18.33
CA ALA A 143 -11.51 2.00 19.17
C ALA A 143 -11.89 1.81 20.65
N ILE A 144 -12.94 2.47 21.14
CA ILE A 144 -13.44 2.29 22.52
C ILE A 144 -13.95 0.86 22.71
N GLN A 145 -14.76 0.34 21.79
CA GLN A 145 -15.27 -1.04 21.86
C GLN A 145 -14.14 -2.06 21.86
N SER A 146 -13.16 -1.93 20.96
CA SER A 146 -11.98 -2.80 20.89
C SER A 146 -11.18 -2.76 22.20
N THR A 147 -10.91 -1.56 22.72
CA THR A 147 -10.21 -1.36 23.98
C THR A 147 -10.93 -2.04 25.15
N GLN A 148 -12.24 -1.88 25.24
CA GLN A 148 -13.06 -2.51 26.31
C GLN A 148 -13.05 -4.03 26.17
N ALA A 149 -13.14 -4.57 24.95
CA ALA A 149 -13.07 -6.00 24.69
C ALA A 149 -11.71 -6.61 25.08
N ASN A 150 -10.61 -5.92 24.74
CA ASN A 150 -9.26 -6.39 25.00
C ASN A 150 -8.84 -6.27 26.47
N THR A 151 -9.31 -5.24 27.16
CA THR A 151 -8.91 -4.97 28.55
C THR A 151 -9.90 -5.52 29.59
N GLY A 152 -11.14 -5.79 29.20
CA GLY A 152 -12.23 -6.09 30.12
C GLY A 152 -12.69 -4.92 30.98
N VAL A 153 -12.18 -3.70 30.73
CA VAL A 153 -12.45 -2.51 31.53
C VAL A 153 -13.33 -1.52 30.75
N LYS A 154 -14.38 -1.02 31.38
CA LYS A 154 -15.22 0.02 30.80
C LYS A 154 -14.46 1.35 30.72
N VAL A 155 -14.39 1.95 29.54
CA VAL A 155 -13.78 3.26 29.31
C VAL A 155 -14.70 4.35 29.87
N ALA A 156 -14.25 5.08 30.90
CA ALA A 156 -15.00 6.15 31.51
C ALA A 156 -14.85 7.50 30.76
N ALA A 157 -13.66 7.75 30.19
CA ALA A 157 -13.38 8.97 29.41
C ALA A 157 -12.31 8.69 28.38
N ALA A 158 -12.42 9.30 27.20
CA ALA A 158 -11.43 9.23 26.13
C ALA A 158 -10.98 10.65 25.77
N TYR A 159 -9.67 10.88 25.76
CA TYR A 159 -9.05 12.12 25.32
C TYR A 159 -8.52 11.92 23.90
N VAL A 160 -8.97 12.77 22.99
CA VAL A 160 -8.62 12.67 21.56
C VAL A 160 -8.20 14.04 21.03
N ASP A 161 -7.50 14.06 19.92
CA ASP A 161 -7.10 15.31 19.28
C ASP A 161 -8.26 16.02 18.56
N LYS A 162 -8.00 17.21 18.02
CA LYS A 162 -9.00 17.99 17.28
C LYS A 162 -9.45 17.31 15.97
N GLY A 163 -8.71 16.33 15.46
CA GLY A 163 -9.07 15.54 14.29
C GLY A 163 -10.32 14.69 14.48
N TYR A 164 -10.72 14.44 15.73
CA TYR A 164 -11.95 13.72 16.10
C TYR A 164 -13.19 14.60 16.23
N ARG A 165 -13.09 15.91 15.95
CA ARG A 165 -14.23 16.83 16.03
C ARG A 165 -15.35 16.38 15.10
N GLY A 166 -16.59 16.28 15.61
CA GLY A 166 -17.75 15.77 14.86
C GLY A 166 -17.79 14.24 14.79
N HIS A 167 -17.23 13.57 15.84
CA HIS A 167 -17.38 12.12 16.01
C HIS A 167 -18.87 11.72 16.15
N ASP A 168 -19.15 10.48 15.77
CA ASP A 168 -20.48 9.86 15.84
C ASP A 168 -20.71 9.01 17.10
N TYR A 169 -19.77 9.00 18.05
CA TYR A 169 -19.89 8.29 19.31
C TYR A 169 -20.88 8.99 20.26
N ARG A 170 -21.90 8.26 20.71
CA ARG A 170 -22.91 8.68 21.66
C ARG A 170 -22.92 7.80 22.90
#